data_daa9660d9acc85d02b7c14e5e9830cb3
#
_entry.id   daa9660d9acc85d02b7c14e5e9830cb3
#
_cell.length_a   1.000
_cell.length_b   1.000
_cell.length_c   1.000
_cell.angle_alpha   90.00
_cell.angle_beta   90.00
_cell.angle_gamma   90.00
#
_symmetry.space_group_name_H-M   'P 1'
#
loop_
_entity.id
_entity.type
_entity.pdbx_description
1 polymer ?
#
loop_
_entity_poly.entity_id
_entity_poly.type
_entity_poly.pdbx_seq_one_letter_code
_entity_poly.pdbx_strand_id
1 'polypeptide(L)'
;MRSAIFSLVIALLAAFVMAAAPQRSVIISWPNETPDHIVEEAKDAIRKASGVITHEYNIIKGFAAHAPASALEFVSTMSDVYKCEIEEDGIVTTQNDKE
;
A
#
# COMPACT_ATOMS: atom_id res chain seq x y z
N MET A 1 15.13 -4.33 37.64
CA MET A 1 14.39 -5.42 37.04
C MET A 1 13.02 -5.05 36.60
N ARG A 2 12.24 -4.42 37.47
CA ARG A 2 10.88 -4.06 37.08
C ARG A 2 10.84 -3.11 35.92
N SER A 3 11.76 -2.13 35.90
CA SER A 3 11.75 -1.17 34.80
C SER A 3 12.02 -1.81 33.47
N ALA A 4 12.81 -2.88 33.45
CA ALA A 4 13.07 -3.57 32.18
C ALA A 4 11.81 -4.24 31.66
N ILE A 5 10.99 -4.77 32.55
CA ILE A 5 9.77 -5.43 32.14
C ILE A 5 8.77 -4.40 31.58
N PHE A 6 8.66 -3.26 32.23
CA PHE A 6 7.79 -2.19 31.74
C PHE A 6 8.21 -1.69 30.38
N SER A 7 9.51 -1.54 30.16
CA SER A 7 10.02 -1.08 28.88
C SER A 7 9.65 -2.05 27.77
N LEU A 8 9.73 -3.33 28.05
CA LEU A 8 9.40 -4.35 27.04
C LEU A 8 7.93 -4.30 26.67
N VAL A 9 7.06 -4.13 27.65
CA VAL A 9 5.62 -4.07 27.39
C VAL A 9 5.28 -2.85 26.55
N ILE A 10 5.87 -1.71 26.86
CA ILE A 10 5.61 -0.49 26.08
C ILE A 10 6.07 -0.65 24.65
N ALA A 11 7.21 -1.27 24.43
CA ALA A 11 7.71 -1.49 23.07
C ALA A 11 6.77 -2.38 22.28
N LEU A 12 6.21 -3.40 22.89
CA LEU A 12 5.27 -4.26 22.21
C LEU A 12 3.99 -3.51 21.82
N LEU A 13 3.50 -2.67 22.69
CA LEU A 13 2.31 -1.89 22.39
C LEU A 13 2.55 -0.92 21.25
N ALA A 14 3.71 -0.30 21.21
CA ALA A 14 4.06 0.62 20.12
C ALA A 14 4.10 -0.12 18.79
N ALA A 15 4.66 -1.31 18.75
CA ALA A 15 4.71 -2.09 17.54
C ALA A 15 3.31 -2.44 17.06
N PHE A 16 2.43 -2.76 17.96
CA PHE A 16 1.05 -3.09 17.64
C PHE A 16 0.36 -1.90 16.97
N VAL A 17 0.53 -0.71 17.53
CA VAL A 17 -0.10 0.48 16.98
C VAL A 17 0.40 0.75 15.56
N MET A 18 1.70 0.59 15.33
CA MET A 18 2.25 0.84 14.00
C MET A 18 1.76 -0.17 12.99
N ALA A 19 1.43 -1.38 13.42
CA ALA A 19 0.93 -2.40 12.50
C ALA A 19 -0.50 -2.14 12.06
N ALA A 20 -1.17 -1.18 12.66
CA ALA A 20 -2.56 -0.89 12.36
C ALA A 20 -2.73 0.33 11.45
N ALA A 21 -1.77 0.57 10.56
CA ALA A 21 -1.84 1.71 9.65
C ALA A 21 -3.06 1.58 8.74
N PRO A 22 -3.76 2.69 8.51
CA PRO A 22 -4.94 2.66 7.63
C PRO A 22 -4.55 2.36 6.19
N GLN A 23 -5.44 1.73 5.48
CA GLN A 23 -5.23 1.39 4.08
C GLN A 23 -6.19 2.18 3.22
N ARG A 24 -5.73 2.50 2.02
CA ARG A 24 -6.52 3.24 1.07
C ARG A 24 -6.80 2.36 -0.14
N SER A 25 -7.98 2.52 -0.71
CA SER A 25 -8.34 1.83 -1.93
C SER A 25 -7.90 2.69 -3.09
N VAL A 26 -7.01 2.18 -3.94
CA VAL A 26 -6.42 2.99 -5.01
C VAL A 26 -6.38 2.19 -6.29
N ILE A 27 -6.29 2.92 -7.41
CA ILE A 27 -5.99 2.37 -8.72
C ILE A 27 -4.69 3.01 -9.17
N ILE A 28 -3.69 2.18 -9.50
CA ILE A 28 -2.39 2.65 -9.93
C ILE A 28 -2.19 2.22 -11.38
N SER A 29 -1.86 3.17 -12.24
CA SER A 29 -1.67 2.87 -13.66
C SER A 29 -0.45 3.57 -14.20
N TRP A 30 0.09 3.02 -15.29
CA TRP A 30 1.28 3.50 -15.97
C TRP A 30 1.01 3.63 -17.45
N PRO A 31 1.85 4.39 -18.18
CA PRO A 31 1.77 4.40 -19.64
C PRO A 31 1.97 3.00 -20.21
N ASN A 32 1.42 2.77 -21.39
CA ASN A 32 1.44 1.45 -21.99
C ASN A 32 2.84 0.93 -22.28
N GLU A 33 3.79 1.83 -22.53
CA GLU A 33 5.15 1.44 -22.84
C GLU A 33 5.97 1.06 -21.61
N THR A 34 5.38 1.15 -20.43
CA THR A 34 6.09 0.82 -19.19
C THR A 34 6.43 -0.66 -19.16
N PRO A 35 7.71 -1.02 -18.88
CA PRO A 35 8.06 -2.43 -18.79
C PRO A 35 7.30 -3.13 -17.65
N ASP A 36 7.04 -4.41 -17.87
CA ASP A 36 6.27 -5.17 -16.90
C ASP A 36 6.95 -5.23 -15.54
N HIS A 37 8.29 -5.24 -15.49
CA HIS A 37 8.96 -5.36 -14.22
C HIS A 37 8.73 -4.16 -13.31
N ILE A 38 8.47 -2.99 -13.90
CA ILE A 38 8.13 -1.81 -13.10
C ILE A 38 6.81 -2.04 -12.36
N VAL A 39 5.82 -2.56 -13.09
CA VAL A 39 4.53 -2.84 -12.49
C VAL A 39 4.65 -3.91 -11.41
N GLU A 40 5.44 -4.95 -11.68
CA GLU A 40 5.62 -6.02 -10.71
C GLU A 40 6.33 -5.54 -9.45
N GLU A 41 7.31 -4.67 -9.61
CA GLU A 41 7.99 -4.11 -8.45
C GLU A 41 7.04 -3.30 -7.58
N ALA A 42 6.13 -2.57 -8.20
CA ALA A 42 5.14 -1.81 -7.45
C ALA A 42 4.21 -2.74 -6.67
N LYS A 43 3.76 -3.83 -7.31
CA LYS A 43 2.93 -4.80 -6.61
C LYS A 43 3.66 -5.40 -5.42
N ASP A 44 4.92 -5.74 -5.60
CA ASP A 44 5.71 -6.31 -4.51
C ASP A 44 5.85 -5.33 -3.35
N ALA A 45 6.06 -4.06 -3.66
CA ALA A 45 6.16 -3.05 -2.61
C ALA A 45 4.87 -2.97 -1.80
N ILE A 46 3.74 -3.05 -2.48
CA ILE A 46 2.46 -3.01 -1.79
C ILE A 46 2.28 -4.24 -0.91
N ARG A 47 2.63 -5.42 -1.43
CA ARG A 47 2.51 -6.65 -0.63
C ARG A 47 3.42 -6.62 0.57
N LYS A 48 4.65 -6.12 0.43
CA LYS A 48 5.57 -6.04 1.54
C LYS A 48 5.11 -5.08 2.62
N ALA A 49 4.32 -4.09 2.24
CA ALA A 49 3.76 -3.16 3.20
C ALA A 49 2.42 -3.63 3.76
N SER A 50 2.11 -4.90 3.57
CA SER A 50 0.86 -5.52 4.05
C SER A 50 -0.36 -5.04 3.30
N GLY A 51 -0.17 -4.53 2.10
CA GLY A 51 -1.29 -4.20 1.24
C GLY A 51 -1.77 -5.43 0.46
N VAL A 52 -2.84 -5.25 -0.28
CA VAL A 52 -3.47 -6.33 -1.02
C VAL A 52 -3.77 -5.84 -2.43
N ILE A 53 -3.39 -6.65 -3.43
CA ILE A 53 -3.79 -6.36 -4.81
C ILE A 53 -5.19 -6.91 -5.01
N THR A 54 -6.14 -6.02 -5.31
CA THR A 54 -7.54 -6.43 -5.40
C THR A 54 -7.97 -6.73 -6.82
N HIS A 55 -7.29 -6.17 -7.82
CA HIS A 55 -7.66 -6.41 -9.19
C HIS A 55 -6.48 -6.08 -10.10
N GLU A 56 -6.23 -6.91 -11.10
CA GLU A 56 -5.18 -6.66 -12.08
C GLU A 56 -5.83 -6.41 -13.42
N TYR A 57 -5.42 -5.32 -14.08
CA TYR A 57 -5.99 -4.96 -15.38
C TYR A 57 -5.16 -5.55 -16.49
N ASN A 58 -5.83 -5.98 -17.55
CA ASN A 58 -5.16 -6.58 -18.68
C ASN A 58 -4.99 -5.61 -19.84
N ILE A 59 -5.94 -4.69 -19.98
CA ILE A 59 -5.91 -3.76 -21.11
C ILE A 59 -4.94 -2.64 -20.88
N ILE A 60 -4.86 -2.17 -19.63
CA ILE A 60 -3.95 -1.09 -19.26
C ILE A 60 -2.89 -1.65 -18.32
N LYS A 61 -1.76 -0.94 -18.25
CA LYS A 61 -0.72 -1.29 -17.29
C LYS A 61 -1.12 -0.75 -15.92
N GLY A 62 -1.70 -1.61 -15.08
CA GLY A 62 -2.13 -1.13 -13.79
C GLY A 62 -2.85 -2.17 -12.99
N PHE A 63 -3.19 -1.76 -11.78
CA PHE A 63 -3.92 -2.64 -10.87
C PHE A 63 -4.62 -1.81 -9.81
N ALA A 64 -5.58 -2.42 -9.15
CA ALA A 64 -6.23 -1.83 -7.99
C ALA A 64 -5.70 -2.52 -6.74
N ALA A 65 -5.64 -1.77 -5.65
CA ALA A 65 -5.05 -2.31 -4.43
C ALA A 65 -5.55 -1.58 -3.21
N HIS A 66 -5.43 -2.25 -2.08
CA HIS A 66 -5.55 -1.60 -0.77
C HIS A 66 -4.14 -1.47 -0.21
N ALA A 67 -3.73 -0.25 0.12
CA ALA A 67 -2.36 -0.02 0.54
C ALA A 67 -2.26 1.14 1.50
N PRO A 68 -1.29 1.10 2.43
CA PRO A 68 -1.05 2.23 3.31
C PRO A 68 -0.37 3.37 2.56
N ALA A 69 -0.46 4.58 3.10
CA ALA A 69 0.09 5.76 2.46
C ALA A 69 1.58 5.63 2.19
N SER A 70 2.32 4.98 3.10
CA SER A 70 3.77 4.84 2.93
C SER A 70 4.11 4.03 1.69
N ALA A 71 3.33 2.98 1.41
CA ALA A 71 3.57 2.18 0.21
C ALA A 71 3.26 2.98 -1.04
N LEU A 72 2.22 3.79 -1.00
CA LEU A 72 1.85 4.62 -2.16
C LEU A 72 2.91 5.67 -2.44
N GLU A 73 3.48 6.26 -1.41
CA GLU A 73 4.58 7.20 -1.58
C GLU A 73 5.77 6.53 -2.24
N PHE A 74 6.11 5.33 -1.77
CA PHE A 74 7.22 4.61 -2.36
C PHE A 74 6.99 4.34 -3.83
N VAL A 75 5.79 3.86 -4.17
CA VAL A 75 5.46 3.55 -5.56
C VAL A 75 5.54 4.80 -6.42
N SER A 76 5.07 5.93 -5.91
CA SER A 76 5.06 7.16 -6.70
C SER A 76 6.46 7.68 -7.01
N THR A 77 7.47 7.25 -6.23
CA THR A 77 8.83 7.73 -6.43
C THR A 77 9.76 6.69 -7.03
N MET A 78 9.27 5.49 -7.33
CA MET A 78 10.19 4.43 -7.71
C MET A 78 10.70 4.53 -9.14
N SER A 79 10.13 5.38 -9.97
CA SER A 79 10.63 5.54 -11.32
C SER A 79 10.50 6.98 -11.77
N ASP A 80 11.59 7.53 -12.30
CA ASP A 80 11.57 8.86 -12.89
C ASP A 80 11.12 8.84 -14.34
N VAL A 81 11.29 7.71 -15.00
CA VAL A 81 11.01 7.60 -16.43
C VAL A 81 9.55 7.23 -16.66
N TYR A 82 9.06 6.28 -15.89
CA TYR A 82 7.69 5.79 -16.06
C TYR A 82 6.88 6.20 -14.85
N LYS A 83 6.22 7.33 -14.96
CA LYS A 83 5.46 7.84 -13.82
C LYS A 83 4.08 7.23 -13.80
N CYS A 84 3.68 6.76 -12.64
CA CYS A 84 2.36 6.19 -12.46
C CYS A 84 1.35 7.26 -12.07
N GLU A 85 0.10 6.95 -12.32
CA GLU A 85 -1.02 7.72 -11.81
C GLU A 85 -1.67 6.92 -10.69
N ILE A 86 -1.87 7.57 -9.56
CA ILE A 86 -2.52 6.94 -8.42
C ILE A 86 -3.82 7.68 -8.16
N GLU A 87 -4.93 6.97 -8.33
CA GLU A 87 -6.25 7.53 -8.06
C GLU A 87 -6.83 6.85 -6.85
N GLU A 88 -7.32 7.64 -5.92
CA GLU A 88 -7.96 7.08 -4.75
C GLU A 88 -9.39 6.73 -5.07
N ASP A 89 -9.75 5.51 -4.74
CA ASP A 89 -11.10 5.01 -4.94
C ASP A 89 -11.88 5.04 -3.65
N GLY A 90 -11.35 5.76 -2.66
CA GLY A 90 -12.02 5.88 -1.39
C GLY A 90 -11.20 5.25 -0.28
N ILE A 91 -11.68 5.43 0.93
CA ILE A 91 -11.05 4.88 2.11
C ILE A 91 -11.64 3.51 2.37
N VAL A 92 -10.77 2.55 2.67
CA VAL A 92 -11.24 1.21 3.03
C VAL A 92 -11.93 1.28 4.38
N THR A 93 -13.20 0.97 4.39
CA THR A 93 -13.95 0.93 5.64
C THR A 93 -14.70 -0.38 5.71
N THR A 94 -15.03 -0.77 6.91
CA THR A 94 -15.74 -2.00 7.10
C THR A 94 -17.24 -1.84 6.98
N GLN A 95 -17.71 -0.63 7.18
CA GLN A 95 -19.12 -0.44 7.14
C GLN A 95 -19.57 0.16 5.88
N ASN A 96 -19.06 0.15 5.04
CA ASN A 96 -19.56 0.65 3.93
C ASN A 96 -20.76 0.21 3.52
N ASP A 97 -21.11 -0.13 3.83
CA ASP A 97 -22.28 -0.46 3.51
C ASP A 97 -23.22 0.27 3.68
N LYS A 98 -23.27 0.82 3.76
CA LYS A 98 -24.18 1.36 3.84
C LYS A 98 -24.73 1.72 3.22
N GLU A 99 -24.75 1.62 3.09
CA GLU A 99 -25.42 1.96 2.66
C GLU A 99 -25.88 1.92 2.43
#